data_2400552a1f90e856aa38c6b8ad328843
#
_entry.id   2400552a1f90e856aa38c6b8ad328843
#
_cell.length_a   1.000
_cell.length_b   1.000
_cell.length_c   1.000
_cell.angle_alpha   90.00
_cell.angle_beta   90.00
_cell.angle_gamma   90.00
#
_symmetry.space_group_name_H-M   'P 1'
#
loop_
_entity.id
_entity.type
_entity.pdbx_description
1 polymer ?
#
loop_
_entity_poly.entity_id
_entity_poly.type
_entity_poly.pdbx_seq_one_letter_code
_entity_poly.pdbx_strand_id
1 'polypeptide(L)'
;MMALTSFFDASDAARAERTLHKLALHDISGWALTGGVAIELQIFLRAGALATRPLHDIDFIADSFASIPQSMADSLLLRHVHPDDSPGKTMLQAVDPESRVRVDLFRAYGGEMERASRLSLGALALRVVSIEDLVARHARLNWDVLEGKPVAPKYAHDFRRLLALVEADEIEEVWQEHRKPHFPASFAEAVSQLRSVTASRPELLVASTYSTDVLAVCPRCKGAHGFPLAEPSLVLSLLGYC
;
A
#
# COMPACT_ATOMS: atom_id res chain seq x y z
N MET A 1 22.66 4.43 2.59
CA MET A 1 21.70 5.19 1.78
C MET A 1 21.51 4.41 0.49
N MET A 2 20.29 4.00 0.16
CA MET A 2 19.98 3.25 -1.04
C MET A 2 19.27 4.16 -2.04
N ALA A 3 19.69 4.14 -3.31
CA ALA A 3 19.03 4.89 -4.37
C ALA A 3 17.87 4.07 -4.94
N LEU A 4 16.78 4.72 -5.34
CA LEU A 4 15.66 4.07 -6.02
C LEU A 4 16.06 3.44 -7.36
N THR A 5 17.03 4.04 -8.04
CA THR A 5 17.64 3.50 -9.27
C THR A 5 18.35 2.16 -9.07
N SER A 6 18.56 1.74 -7.83
CA SER A 6 19.14 0.41 -7.55
C SER A 6 18.18 -0.73 -7.87
N PHE A 7 16.87 -0.48 -7.90
CA PHE A 7 15.86 -1.51 -8.13
C PHE A 7 14.72 -1.11 -9.06
N PHE A 8 14.42 0.19 -9.26
CA PHE A 8 13.51 0.66 -10.30
C PHE A 8 14.27 1.11 -11.55
N ASP A 9 13.58 1.15 -12.70
CA ASP A 9 14.10 1.82 -13.87
C ASP A 9 14.27 3.34 -13.61
N ALA A 10 15.08 4.00 -14.45
CA ALA A 10 15.47 5.38 -14.22
C ALA A 10 14.27 6.36 -14.24
N SER A 11 13.25 6.09 -15.05
CA SER A 11 12.04 6.94 -15.16
C SER A 11 11.19 6.83 -13.91
N ASP A 12 10.89 5.62 -13.46
CA ASP A 12 10.09 5.36 -12.27
C ASP A 12 10.83 5.80 -11.00
N ALA A 13 12.14 5.56 -10.93
CA ALA A 13 12.97 6.06 -9.84
C ALA A 13 12.90 7.59 -9.73
N ALA A 14 13.06 8.32 -10.84
CA ALA A 14 13.00 9.78 -10.84
C ALA A 14 11.62 10.32 -10.42
N ARG A 15 10.52 9.66 -10.84
CA ARG A 15 9.16 10.01 -10.43
C ARG A 15 8.95 9.80 -8.94
N ALA A 16 9.36 8.64 -8.43
CA ALA A 16 9.25 8.31 -7.01
C ALA A 16 10.11 9.24 -6.14
N GLU A 17 11.36 9.51 -6.54
CA GLU A 17 12.26 10.42 -5.82
C GLU A 17 11.68 11.83 -5.71
N ARG A 18 11.09 12.34 -6.79
CA ARG A 18 10.43 13.66 -6.77
C ARG A 18 9.29 13.72 -5.78
N THR A 19 8.42 12.71 -5.79
CA THR A 19 7.30 12.63 -4.85
C THR A 19 7.77 12.46 -3.40
N LEU A 20 8.75 11.59 -3.18
CA LEU A 20 9.33 11.38 -1.84
C LEU A 20 10.04 12.66 -1.32
N HIS A 21 10.68 13.43 -2.20
CA HIS A 21 11.25 14.74 -1.84
C HIS A 21 10.18 15.72 -1.35
N LYS A 22 9.02 15.78 -2.03
CA LYS A 22 7.91 16.62 -1.57
C LYS A 22 7.39 16.15 -0.23
N LEU A 23 7.21 14.84 -0.03
CA LEU A 23 6.80 14.27 1.25
C LEU A 23 7.80 14.59 2.36
N ALA A 24 9.10 14.62 2.06
CA ALA A 24 10.15 14.93 3.02
C ALA A 24 10.10 16.39 3.55
N LEU A 25 9.34 17.28 2.91
CA LEU A 25 9.11 18.64 3.40
C LEU A 25 8.10 18.68 4.56
N HIS A 26 7.45 17.56 4.85
CA HIS A 26 6.40 17.43 5.84
C HIS A 26 6.78 16.41 6.91
N ASP A 27 6.21 16.53 8.11
CA ASP A 27 6.40 15.52 9.16
C ASP A 27 5.58 14.28 8.86
N ILE A 28 6.22 13.30 8.25
CA ILE A 28 5.68 11.96 7.99
C ILE A 28 6.34 10.88 8.86
N SER A 29 6.93 11.27 10.00
CA SER A 29 7.62 10.34 10.91
C SER A 29 6.69 9.26 11.48
N GLY A 30 5.39 9.53 11.56
CA GLY A 30 4.35 8.59 11.95
C GLY A 30 3.86 7.67 10.83
N TRP A 31 4.50 7.67 9.64
CA TRP A 31 4.11 6.83 8.52
C TRP A 31 5.14 5.73 8.27
N ALA A 32 4.68 4.63 7.67
CA ALA A 32 5.55 3.57 7.18
C ALA A 32 5.20 3.21 5.73
N LEU A 33 6.23 3.08 4.89
CA LEU A 33 6.11 2.63 3.50
C LEU A 33 5.58 1.20 3.45
N THR A 34 4.59 0.95 2.61
CA THR A 34 3.97 -0.34 2.36
C THR A 34 3.71 -0.57 0.87
N GLY A 35 2.89 -1.53 0.49
CA GLY A 35 2.46 -1.76 -0.88
C GLY A 35 3.58 -2.06 -1.85
N GLY A 36 3.39 -1.65 -3.11
CA GLY A 36 4.25 -2.04 -4.21
C GLY A 36 5.71 -1.65 -4.06
N VAL A 37 5.98 -0.43 -3.63
CA VAL A 37 7.36 0.07 -3.46
C VAL A 37 8.07 -0.66 -2.31
N ALA A 38 7.36 -0.91 -1.19
CA ALA A 38 7.92 -1.67 -0.08
C ALA A 38 8.22 -3.12 -0.47
N ILE A 39 7.33 -3.75 -1.27
CA ILE A 39 7.54 -5.12 -1.77
C ILE A 39 8.80 -5.20 -2.62
N GLU A 40 8.93 -4.34 -3.63
CA GLU A 40 10.11 -4.36 -4.51
C GLU A 40 11.39 -4.07 -3.72
N LEU A 41 11.31 -3.16 -2.75
CA LEU A 41 12.40 -2.85 -1.84
C LEU A 41 12.82 -4.05 -0.98
N GLN A 42 11.86 -4.74 -0.34
CA GLN A 42 12.14 -5.93 0.47
C GLN A 42 12.73 -7.07 -0.37
N ILE A 43 12.23 -7.28 -1.57
CA ILE A 43 12.74 -8.27 -2.51
C ILE A 43 14.17 -7.92 -2.94
N PHE A 44 14.43 -6.66 -3.25
CA PHE A 44 15.77 -6.21 -3.59
C PHE A 44 16.76 -6.41 -2.44
N LEU A 45 16.38 -6.04 -1.22
CA LEU A 45 17.23 -6.17 -0.03
C LEU A 45 17.60 -7.62 0.28
N ARG A 46 16.66 -8.56 0.05
CA ARG A 46 16.86 -9.98 0.40
C ARG A 46 17.40 -10.83 -0.73
N ALA A 47 17.07 -10.49 -1.98
CA ALA A 47 17.41 -11.32 -3.15
C ALA A 47 18.19 -10.56 -4.22
N GLY A 48 18.42 -9.27 -4.10
CA GLY A 48 19.07 -8.45 -5.13
C GLY A 48 18.28 -8.32 -6.43
N ALA A 49 16.98 -8.71 -6.44
CA ALA A 49 16.17 -8.72 -7.63
C ALA A 49 15.60 -7.32 -7.94
N LEU A 50 15.64 -6.95 -9.23
CA LEU A 50 15.08 -5.68 -9.71
C LEU A 50 13.54 -5.70 -9.68
N ALA A 51 12.93 -4.52 -9.63
CA ALA A 51 11.50 -4.37 -9.73
C ALA A 51 10.96 -4.96 -11.03
N THR A 52 9.86 -5.70 -10.94
CA THR A 52 9.26 -6.39 -12.07
C THR A 52 8.03 -5.69 -12.64
N ARG A 53 7.62 -4.61 -12.01
CA ARG A 53 6.44 -3.84 -12.40
C ARG A 53 6.71 -2.34 -12.36
N PRO A 54 6.00 -1.55 -13.21
CA PRO A 54 6.13 -0.11 -13.20
C PRO A 54 5.57 0.50 -11.90
N LEU A 55 6.09 1.67 -11.54
CA LEU A 55 5.58 2.47 -10.44
C LEU A 55 4.24 3.11 -10.83
N HIS A 56 3.18 2.81 -10.09
CA HIS A 56 1.88 3.46 -10.23
C HIS A 56 1.58 4.39 -9.05
N ASP A 57 1.89 3.92 -7.85
CA ASP A 57 1.57 4.56 -6.59
C ASP A 57 2.68 4.30 -5.56
N ILE A 58 2.65 5.09 -4.51
CA ILE A 58 3.48 4.89 -3.31
C ILE A 58 2.50 4.75 -2.15
N ASP A 59 2.52 3.61 -1.49
CA ASP A 59 1.59 3.30 -0.41
C ASP A 59 2.26 3.49 0.94
N PHE A 60 1.53 4.11 1.87
CA PHE A 60 1.93 4.23 3.28
C PHE A 60 0.84 3.70 4.20
N ILE A 61 1.23 3.37 5.41
CA ILE A 61 0.34 3.16 6.54
C ILE A 61 0.65 4.17 7.65
N ALA A 62 -0.38 4.47 8.44
CA ALA A 62 -0.25 5.25 9.68
C ALA A 62 -1.28 4.75 10.71
N ASP A 63 -1.01 4.98 11.99
CA ASP A 63 -1.94 4.64 13.06
C ASP A 63 -3.23 5.47 12.98
N SER A 64 -3.11 6.71 12.52
CA SER A 64 -4.24 7.64 12.40
C SER A 64 -4.05 8.61 11.24
N PHE A 65 -5.14 8.94 10.55
CA PHE A 65 -5.16 10.03 9.57
C PHE A 65 -5.03 11.43 10.19
N ALA A 66 -5.22 11.56 11.52
CA ALA A 66 -4.92 12.80 12.22
C ALA A 66 -3.43 13.18 12.19
N SER A 67 -2.54 12.23 11.85
CA SER A 67 -1.11 12.48 11.64
C SER A 67 -0.78 13.11 10.29
N ILE A 68 -1.78 13.36 9.41
CA ILE A 68 -1.54 13.96 8.10
C ILE A 68 -1.22 15.46 8.27
N PRO A 69 -0.03 15.91 7.85
CA PRO A 69 0.33 17.32 7.94
C PRO A 69 -0.58 18.16 7.02
N GLN A 70 -1.20 19.21 7.56
CA GLN A 70 -2.03 20.12 6.75
C GLN A 70 -1.23 20.77 5.63
N SER A 71 0.05 21.07 5.87
CA SER A 71 0.96 21.62 4.87
C SER A 71 1.16 20.73 3.63
N MET A 72 0.75 19.47 3.66
CA MET A 72 0.77 18.63 2.45
C MET A 72 -0.04 19.21 1.28
N ALA A 73 -1.10 19.95 1.59
CA ALA A 73 -1.91 20.61 0.57
C ALA A 73 -1.15 21.67 -0.23
N ASP A 74 -0.01 22.14 0.26
CA ASP A 74 0.83 23.14 -0.44
C ASP A 74 1.60 22.52 -1.63
N SER A 75 1.83 21.20 -1.60
CA SER A 75 2.66 20.51 -2.60
C SER A 75 1.98 19.31 -3.26
N LEU A 76 0.96 18.76 -2.64
CA LEU A 76 0.21 17.60 -3.11
C LEU A 76 -1.29 17.90 -3.18
N LEU A 77 -1.94 17.26 -4.12
CA LEU A 77 -3.38 17.34 -4.25
C LEU A 77 -4.01 16.20 -3.42
N LEU A 78 -4.69 16.52 -2.33
CA LEU A 78 -5.36 15.53 -1.50
C LEU A 78 -6.71 15.13 -2.12
N ARG A 79 -7.11 13.94 -2.09
CA ARG A 79 -8.41 13.42 -2.53
C ARG A 79 -8.87 12.27 -1.63
N HIS A 80 -10.14 12.00 -1.64
CA HIS A 80 -10.69 10.86 -0.94
C HIS A 80 -11.16 9.78 -1.91
N VAL A 81 -11.11 8.54 -1.49
CA VAL A 81 -12.02 7.51 -1.94
C VAL A 81 -13.35 7.77 -1.25
N HIS A 82 -14.49 7.53 -1.89
CA HIS A 82 -15.79 7.89 -1.31
C HIS A 82 -15.90 7.37 0.13
N PRO A 83 -16.22 8.23 1.13
CA PRO A 83 -16.11 7.87 2.54
C PRO A 83 -17.05 6.75 2.97
N ASP A 84 -18.19 6.57 2.27
CA ASP A 84 -19.16 5.53 2.57
C ASP A 84 -18.85 4.18 1.89
N ASP A 85 -17.93 4.18 0.95
CA ASP A 85 -17.51 2.96 0.25
C ASP A 85 -16.20 2.42 0.83
N SER A 86 -16.09 1.09 0.96
CA SER A 86 -14.79 0.47 1.21
C SER A 86 -13.94 0.58 -0.07
N PRO A 87 -12.70 1.06 0.03
CA PRO A 87 -11.90 1.30 1.24
C PRO A 87 -11.95 2.75 1.78
N GLY A 88 -12.93 3.57 1.41
CA GLY A 88 -12.98 5.01 1.69
C GLY A 88 -12.74 5.42 3.15
N LYS A 89 -13.17 4.63 4.13
CA LYS A 89 -12.91 4.88 5.55
C LYS A 89 -11.55 4.39 6.05
N THR A 90 -10.76 3.78 5.20
CA THR A 90 -9.47 3.18 5.56
C THR A 90 -8.31 3.68 4.73
N MET A 91 -8.59 4.55 3.76
CA MET A 91 -7.61 5.07 2.82
C MET A 91 -7.84 6.55 2.51
N LEU A 92 -6.78 7.32 2.56
CA LEU A 92 -6.69 8.68 2.00
C LEU A 92 -5.74 8.65 0.80
N GLN A 93 -5.99 9.49 -0.19
CA GLN A 93 -5.12 9.64 -1.36
C GLN A 93 -4.57 11.06 -1.45
N ALA A 94 -3.30 11.16 -1.79
CA ALA A 94 -2.68 12.39 -2.28
C ALA A 94 -2.10 12.13 -3.67
N VAL A 95 -1.99 13.16 -4.49
CA VAL A 95 -1.41 13.07 -5.83
C VAL A 95 -0.36 14.15 -5.99
N ASP A 96 0.83 13.76 -6.43
CA ASP A 96 1.82 14.71 -6.88
C ASP A 96 1.47 15.13 -8.32
N PRO A 97 1.06 16.41 -8.56
CA PRO A 97 0.59 16.84 -9.86
C PRO A 97 1.71 16.87 -10.92
N GLU A 98 2.98 16.94 -10.51
CA GLU A 98 4.12 17.01 -11.41
C GLU A 98 4.60 15.62 -11.85
N SER A 99 4.82 14.73 -10.90
CA SER A 99 5.27 13.36 -11.19
C SER A 99 4.12 12.45 -11.63
N ARG A 100 2.87 12.84 -11.34
CA ARG A 100 1.66 12.05 -11.51
C ARG A 100 1.70 10.73 -10.72
N VAL A 101 2.42 10.74 -9.61
CA VAL A 101 2.44 9.62 -8.67
C VAL A 101 1.35 9.84 -7.63
N ARG A 102 0.55 8.82 -7.41
CA ARG A 102 -0.43 8.77 -6.34
C ARG A 102 0.25 8.28 -5.07
N VAL A 103 -0.10 8.89 -3.96
CA VAL A 103 0.30 8.46 -2.62
C VAL A 103 -0.95 8.00 -1.90
N ASP A 104 -1.01 6.73 -1.55
CA ASP A 104 -2.13 6.15 -0.81
C ASP A 104 -1.74 5.95 0.65
N LEU A 105 -2.54 6.47 1.56
CA LEU A 105 -2.35 6.33 2.99
C LEU A 105 -3.47 5.46 3.58
N PHE A 106 -3.09 4.33 4.17
CA PHE A 106 -3.99 3.40 4.84
C PHE A 106 -3.82 3.46 6.35
N ARG A 107 -4.81 2.97 7.07
CA ARG A 107 -4.64 2.68 8.49
C ARG A 107 -3.81 1.41 8.66
N ALA A 108 -2.91 1.44 9.64
CA ALA A 108 -2.13 0.29 10.06
C ALA A 108 -3.02 -0.78 10.74
N TYR A 109 -2.59 -2.03 10.68
CA TYR A 109 -3.21 -3.15 11.38
C TYR A 109 -2.28 -3.64 12.49
N GLY A 110 -2.86 -3.87 13.69
CA GLY A 110 -2.09 -4.44 14.80
C GLY A 110 -0.76 -3.73 15.02
N GLY A 111 0.31 -4.48 15.20
CA GLY A 111 1.67 -3.99 15.43
C GLY A 111 2.49 -3.65 14.18
N GLU A 112 1.88 -3.43 13.00
CA GLU A 112 2.64 -3.11 11.77
C GLU A 112 3.57 -1.91 11.95
N MET A 113 3.12 -0.88 12.69
CA MET A 113 3.94 0.31 12.92
C MET A 113 5.12 0.05 13.84
N GLU A 114 4.97 -0.79 14.84
CA GLU A 114 6.03 -1.16 15.79
C GLU A 114 7.11 -1.99 15.10
N ARG A 115 6.71 -2.92 14.22
CA ARG A 115 7.62 -3.80 13.46
C ARG A 115 8.29 -3.11 12.28
N ALA A 116 7.77 -1.93 11.85
CA ALA A 116 8.35 -1.19 10.74
C ALA A 116 9.76 -0.68 11.08
N SER A 117 10.72 -1.00 10.24
CA SER A 117 12.13 -0.63 10.42
C SER A 117 12.48 0.67 9.69
N ARG A 118 13.44 1.44 10.23
CA ARG A 118 13.94 2.66 9.57
C ARG A 118 14.92 2.32 8.46
N LEU A 119 14.74 2.98 7.33
CA LEU A 119 15.60 2.87 6.17
C LEU A 119 15.84 4.25 5.54
N SER A 120 17.03 4.47 4.98
CA SER A 120 17.30 5.66 4.16
C SER A 120 17.15 5.31 2.67
N LEU A 121 16.15 5.89 2.03
CA LEU A 121 15.85 5.73 0.62
C LEU A 121 16.03 7.09 -0.08
N GLY A 122 17.08 7.21 -0.88
CA GLY A 122 17.51 8.53 -1.36
C GLY A 122 17.82 9.48 -0.19
N ALA A 123 17.35 10.71 -0.27
CA ALA A 123 17.49 11.71 0.79
C ALA A 123 16.49 11.55 1.95
N LEU A 124 15.52 10.65 1.84
CA LEU A 124 14.45 10.46 2.81
C LEU A 124 14.75 9.31 3.76
N ALA A 125 14.73 9.59 5.06
CA ALA A 125 14.68 8.57 6.10
C ALA A 125 13.20 8.25 6.39
N LEU A 126 12.79 7.00 6.16
CA LEU A 126 11.41 6.56 6.36
C LEU A 126 11.36 5.21 7.07
N ARG A 127 10.18 4.88 7.60
CA ARG A 127 9.90 3.54 8.11
C ARG A 127 9.41 2.68 6.95
N VAL A 128 9.73 1.40 6.97
CA VAL A 128 9.27 0.42 5.98
C VAL A 128 8.64 -0.75 6.71
N VAL A 129 7.47 -1.14 6.29
CA VAL A 129 6.74 -2.30 6.82
C VAL A 129 7.58 -3.56 6.69
N SER A 130 7.53 -4.41 7.71
CA SER A 130 8.27 -5.66 7.72
C SER A 130 7.85 -6.58 6.57
N ILE A 131 8.72 -7.48 6.17
CA ILE A 131 8.35 -8.45 5.11
C ILE A 131 7.27 -9.41 5.61
N GLU A 132 7.29 -9.74 6.89
CA GLU A 132 6.32 -10.60 7.55
C GLU A 132 4.91 -9.98 7.47
N ASP A 133 4.78 -8.69 7.76
CA ASP A 133 3.52 -7.94 7.61
C ASP A 133 3.06 -7.88 6.15
N LEU A 134 3.99 -7.65 5.20
CA LEU A 134 3.67 -7.64 3.77
C LEU A 134 3.15 -9.01 3.30
N VAL A 135 3.75 -10.10 3.75
CA VAL A 135 3.31 -11.47 3.44
C VAL A 135 1.92 -11.73 4.02
N ALA A 136 1.71 -11.44 5.30
CA ALA A 136 0.43 -11.66 5.98
C ALA A 136 -0.70 -10.81 5.34
N ARG A 137 -0.41 -9.55 5.03
CA ARG A 137 -1.34 -8.66 4.31
C ARG A 137 -1.71 -9.22 2.93
N HIS A 138 -0.73 -9.72 2.16
CA HIS A 138 -0.98 -10.29 0.85
C HIS A 138 -1.72 -11.61 0.91
N ALA A 139 -1.48 -12.45 1.91
CA ALA A 139 -2.31 -13.63 2.17
C ALA A 139 -3.77 -13.22 2.41
N ARG A 140 -4.00 -12.20 3.23
CA ARG A 140 -5.34 -11.67 3.48
C ARG A 140 -6.01 -11.10 2.22
N LEU A 141 -5.29 -10.34 1.38
CA LEU A 141 -5.83 -9.79 0.13
C LEU A 141 -6.20 -10.90 -0.86
N ASN A 142 -5.39 -11.95 -0.94
CA ASN A 142 -5.67 -13.08 -1.81
C ASN A 142 -6.79 -13.99 -1.28
N TRP A 143 -7.20 -13.84 -0.01
CA TRP A 143 -8.24 -14.66 0.58
C TRP A 143 -9.59 -14.52 -0.11
N ASP A 144 -9.87 -13.39 -0.72
CA ASP A 144 -11.10 -13.16 -1.48
C ASP A 144 -11.33 -14.22 -2.59
N VAL A 145 -10.26 -14.82 -3.14
CA VAL A 145 -10.37 -15.95 -4.09
C VAL A 145 -11.06 -17.17 -3.47
N LEU A 146 -10.78 -17.46 -2.19
CA LEU A 146 -11.44 -18.55 -1.46
C LEU A 146 -12.92 -18.28 -1.24
N GLU A 147 -13.27 -17.01 -1.10
CA GLU A 147 -14.66 -16.56 -1.00
C GLU A 147 -15.37 -16.45 -2.37
N GLY A 148 -14.71 -16.86 -3.46
CA GLY A 148 -15.24 -16.78 -4.82
C GLY A 148 -15.26 -15.38 -5.42
N LYS A 149 -14.53 -14.45 -4.83
CA LYS A 149 -14.43 -13.06 -5.31
C LYS A 149 -13.21 -12.87 -6.20
N PRO A 150 -13.26 -11.99 -7.20
CA PRO A 150 -12.12 -11.71 -8.05
C PRO A 150 -11.01 -10.97 -7.28
N VAL A 151 -9.77 -11.34 -7.57
CA VAL A 151 -8.55 -10.72 -7.01
C VAL A 151 -7.62 -10.31 -8.15
N ALA A 152 -7.04 -9.12 -8.06
CA ALA A 152 -6.09 -8.68 -9.07
C ALA A 152 -4.85 -9.60 -9.11
N PRO A 153 -4.42 -10.06 -10.30
CA PRO A 153 -3.29 -10.98 -10.46
C PRO A 153 -2.00 -10.51 -9.79
N LYS A 154 -1.81 -9.18 -9.69
CA LYS A 154 -0.66 -8.58 -9.03
C LYS A 154 -0.53 -9.04 -7.57
N TYR A 155 -1.64 -9.18 -6.83
CA TYR A 155 -1.60 -9.60 -5.43
C TYR A 155 -1.15 -11.06 -5.27
N ALA A 156 -1.60 -11.94 -6.15
CA ALA A 156 -1.15 -13.34 -6.16
C ALA A 156 0.33 -13.44 -6.56
N HIS A 157 0.77 -12.62 -7.52
CA HIS A 157 2.17 -12.55 -7.93
C HIS A 157 3.07 -12.05 -6.80
N ASP A 158 2.71 -10.94 -6.16
CA ASP A 158 3.46 -10.37 -5.06
C ASP A 158 3.53 -11.32 -3.86
N PHE A 159 2.40 -11.93 -3.50
CA PHE A 159 2.36 -12.93 -2.43
C PHE A 159 3.34 -14.08 -2.66
N ARG A 160 3.36 -14.63 -3.88
CA ARG A 160 4.28 -15.72 -4.22
C ARG A 160 5.75 -15.30 -4.13
N ARG A 161 6.09 -14.09 -4.59
CA ARG A 161 7.46 -13.55 -4.55
C ARG A 161 7.91 -13.33 -3.11
N LEU A 162 7.07 -12.72 -2.29
CA LEU A 162 7.35 -12.47 -0.88
C LEU A 162 7.48 -13.79 -0.10
N LEU A 163 6.55 -14.72 -0.31
CA LEU A 163 6.55 -16.02 0.38
C LEU A 163 7.79 -16.87 0.10
N ALA A 164 8.47 -16.63 -1.02
CA ALA A 164 9.72 -17.30 -1.35
C ALA A 164 10.94 -16.79 -0.56
N LEU A 165 10.78 -15.72 0.23
CA LEU A 165 11.85 -15.03 0.95
C LEU A 165 11.74 -15.17 2.48
N VAL A 166 10.73 -15.88 2.96
CA VAL A 166 10.44 -16.06 4.40
C VAL A 166 10.02 -17.49 4.68
N GLU A 167 10.23 -17.93 5.90
CA GLU A 167 9.70 -19.20 6.39
C GLU A 167 8.31 -18.99 7.00
N ALA A 168 7.45 -20.00 6.93
CA ALA A 168 6.06 -19.86 7.37
C ALA A 168 5.92 -19.61 8.88
N ASP A 169 6.83 -20.14 9.69
CA ASP A 169 6.87 -19.95 11.14
C ASP A 169 7.21 -18.50 11.54
N GLU A 170 7.98 -17.78 10.73
CA GLU A 170 8.26 -16.35 10.93
C GLU A 170 7.01 -15.48 10.79
N ILE A 171 5.98 -15.96 10.09
CA ILE A 171 4.74 -15.21 9.80
C ILE A 171 3.64 -15.52 10.81
N GLU A 172 3.74 -16.61 11.56
CA GLU A 172 2.62 -17.14 12.35
C GLU A 172 2.05 -16.14 13.37
N GLU A 173 2.93 -15.41 14.08
CA GLU A 173 2.50 -14.40 15.05
C GLU A 173 1.83 -13.20 14.35
N VAL A 174 2.44 -12.70 13.28
CA VAL A 174 1.94 -11.57 12.49
C VAL A 174 0.60 -11.92 11.83
N TRP A 175 0.44 -13.18 11.37
CA TRP A 175 -0.80 -13.67 10.79
C TRP A 175 -2.00 -13.54 11.72
N GLN A 176 -1.83 -13.76 13.03
CA GLN A 176 -2.92 -13.61 14.00
C GLN A 176 -3.52 -12.21 14.01
N GLU A 177 -2.71 -11.17 13.74
CA GLU A 177 -3.18 -9.79 13.68
C GLU A 177 -3.86 -9.46 12.36
N HIS A 178 -3.38 -10.05 11.25
CA HIS A 178 -3.88 -9.76 9.89
C HIS A 178 -5.10 -10.58 9.50
N ARG A 179 -5.25 -11.80 10.02
CA ARG A 179 -6.33 -12.69 9.61
C ARG A 179 -7.70 -12.21 10.09
N LYS A 180 -8.74 -12.47 9.30
CA LYS A 180 -10.12 -12.32 9.75
C LYS A 180 -10.53 -13.54 10.61
N PRO A 181 -11.54 -13.43 11.50
CA PRO A 181 -11.94 -14.52 12.40
C PRO A 181 -12.24 -15.86 11.72
N HIS A 182 -12.72 -15.82 10.47
CA HIS A 182 -13.07 -17.03 9.69
C HIS A 182 -11.91 -17.58 8.84
N PHE A 183 -10.73 -16.94 8.89
CA PHE A 183 -9.54 -17.46 8.24
C PHE A 183 -8.87 -18.53 9.11
N PRO A 184 -8.07 -19.45 8.53
CA PRO A 184 -7.31 -20.41 9.30
C PRO A 184 -6.50 -19.75 10.41
N ALA A 185 -6.41 -20.41 11.55
CA ALA A 185 -5.59 -19.93 12.65
C ALA A 185 -4.10 -20.04 12.32
N SER A 186 -3.68 -21.12 11.65
CA SER A 186 -2.30 -21.32 11.19
C SER A 186 -2.06 -20.64 9.84
N PHE A 187 -0.94 -19.94 9.71
CA PHE A 187 -0.49 -19.37 8.45
C PHE A 187 -0.15 -20.45 7.42
N ALA A 188 0.47 -21.55 7.85
CA ALA A 188 0.79 -22.67 6.96
C ALA A 188 -0.47 -23.28 6.32
N GLU A 189 -1.56 -23.41 7.10
CA GLU A 189 -2.86 -23.85 6.56
C GLU A 189 -3.42 -22.82 5.57
N ALA A 190 -3.36 -21.52 5.88
CA ALA A 190 -3.81 -20.46 4.97
C ALA A 190 -3.06 -20.50 3.64
N VAL A 191 -1.75 -20.68 3.65
CA VAL A 191 -0.92 -20.81 2.44
C VAL A 191 -1.33 -22.05 1.63
N SER A 192 -1.56 -23.18 2.29
CA SER A 192 -1.99 -24.42 1.62
C SER A 192 -3.32 -24.24 0.90
N GLN A 193 -4.30 -23.63 1.56
CA GLN A 193 -5.61 -23.36 0.98
C GLN A 193 -5.51 -22.37 -0.19
N LEU A 194 -4.76 -21.27 -0.06
CA LEU A 194 -4.56 -20.29 -1.12
C LEU A 194 -3.91 -20.91 -2.35
N ARG A 195 -2.88 -21.73 -2.18
CA ARG A 195 -2.22 -22.44 -3.30
C ARG A 195 -3.19 -23.37 -4.04
N SER A 196 -3.99 -24.12 -3.30
CA SER A 196 -4.96 -25.05 -3.88
C SER A 196 -6.01 -24.30 -4.71
N VAL A 197 -6.59 -23.21 -4.17
CA VAL A 197 -7.68 -22.50 -4.86
C VAL A 197 -7.16 -21.67 -6.02
N THR A 198 -6.02 -20.97 -5.90
CA THR A 198 -5.46 -20.21 -7.01
C THR A 198 -5.06 -21.11 -8.20
N ALA A 199 -4.67 -22.35 -7.94
CA ALA A 199 -4.40 -23.32 -9.00
C ALA A 199 -5.69 -23.86 -9.66
N SER A 200 -6.77 -24.02 -8.91
CA SER A 200 -8.02 -24.61 -9.39
C SER A 200 -9.01 -23.60 -9.97
N ARG A 201 -8.85 -22.30 -9.65
CA ARG A 201 -9.77 -21.23 -10.05
C ARG A 201 -9.06 -20.01 -10.62
N PRO A 202 -8.27 -20.17 -11.71
CA PRO A 202 -7.53 -19.05 -12.31
C PRO A 202 -8.44 -17.95 -12.88
N GLU A 203 -9.71 -18.25 -13.16
CA GLU A 203 -10.70 -17.30 -13.64
C GLU A 203 -11.04 -16.19 -12.60
N LEU A 204 -10.72 -16.41 -11.32
CA LEU A 204 -10.89 -15.39 -10.27
C LEU A 204 -9.71 -14.41 -10.20
N LEU A 205 -8.61 -14.67 -10.90
CA LEU A 205 -7.49 -13.75 -11.01
C LEU A 205 -7.77 -12.75 -12.14
N VAL A 206 -8.58 -11.74 -11.86
CA VAL A 206 -9.05 -10.76 -12.85
C VAL A 206 -8.34 -9.42 -12.64
N ALA A 207 -7.85 -8.85 -13.74
CA ALA A 207 -7.23 -7.52 -13.68
C ALA A 207 -8.22 -6.49 -13.12
N SER A 208 -7.75 -5.67 -12.20
CA SER A 208 -8.55 -4.57 -11.65
C SER A 208 -8.90 -3.57 -12.75
N THR A 209 -10.17 -3.17 -12.79
CA THR A 209 -10.68 -2.13 -13.70
C THR A 209 -10.55 -0.72 -13.12
N TYR A 210 -9.74 -0.53 -12.07
CA TYR A 210 -9.53 0.82 -11.52
C TYR A 210 -8.99 1.77 -12.58
N SER A 211 -9.59 2.97 -12.61
CA SER A 211 -9.07 4.04 -13.45
C SER A 211 -7.61 4.32 -13.13
N THR A 212 -6.77 4.32 -14.16
CA THR A 212 -5.37 4.75 -14.07
C THR A 212 -5.23 6.27 -14.08
N ASP A 213 -6.33 6.99 -14.31
CA ASP A 213 -6.34 8.45 -14.24
C ASP A 213 -6.23 8.92 -12.79
N VAL A 214 -5.01 9.25 -12.40
CA VAL A 214 -4.69 9.74 -11.05
C VAL A 214 -5.36 11.09 -10.73
N LEU A 215 -5.84 11.81 -11.75
CA LEU A 215 -6.53 13.09 -11.61
C LEU A 215 -8.06 12.96 -11.63
N ALA A 216 -8.60 11.75 -11.81
CA ALA A 216 -10.04 11.54 -11.82
C ALA A 216 -10.67 11.96 -10.48
N VAL A 217 -11.75 12.71 -10.55
CA VAL A 217 -12.56 13.07 -9.38
C VAL A 217 -13.41 11.90 -8.92
N CYS A 218 -13.83 11.92 -7.67
CA CYS A 218 -14.77 10.95 -7.15
C CYS A 218 -16.08 11.01 -7.96
N PRO A 219 -16.51 9.93 -8.61
CA PRO A 219 -17.70 9.95 -9.47
C PRO A 219 -19.01 10.18 -8.70
N ARG A 220 -19.05 9.88 -7.40
CA ARG A 220 -20.23 10.07 -6.54
C ARG A 220 -20.31 11.49 -6.00
N CYS A 221 -19.19 12.07 -5.59
CA CYS A 221 -19.13 13.43 -5.05
C CYS A 221 -19.07 14.50 -6.14
N LYS A 222 -18.71 14.16 -7.38
CA LYS A 222 -18.68 15.04 -8.57
C LYS A 222 -18.08 16.43 -8.31
N GLY A 223 -16.99 16.50 -7.61
CA GLY A 223 -16.28 17.74 -7.32
C GLY A 223 -16.70 18.45 -6.03
N ALA A 224 -17.73 18.05 -5.35
CA ALA A 224 -18.06 18.63 -4.04
C ALA A 224 -16.97 18.34 -2.99
N HIS A 225 -16.30 17.20 -3.12
CA HIS A 225 -15.21 16.75 -2.25
C HIS A 225 -14.07 16.14 -3.09
N GLY A 226 -14.06 16.47 -4.36
CA GLY A 226 -13.10 15.95 -5.30
C GLY A 226 -11.94 16.91 -5.46
N PHE A 227 -11.19 16.59 -6.44
CA PHE A 227 -10.05 17.27 -6.90
C PHE A 227 -10.36 18.60 -7.64
N PRO A 228 -9.66 19.69 -7.50
CA PRO A 228 -8.50 19.92 -6.63
C PRO A 228 -8.94 20.11 -5.19
N LEU A 229 -8.12 19.56 -4.34
CA LEU A 229 -8.53 19.33 -3.02
C LEU A 229 -8.79 20.47 -2.18
N ALA A 230 -9.76 20.18 -1.60
CA ALA A 230 -10.25 20.72 -0.36
C ALA A 230 -9.20 20.59 0.76
N GLU A 231 -9.37 21.38 1.76
CA GLU A 231 -8.62 21.38 2.98
C GLU A 231 -8.50 19.95 3.57
N PRO A 232 -7.34 19.52 4.10
CA PRO A 232 -7.19 18.23 4.76
C PRO A 232 -8.24 17.96 5.82
N SER A 233 -8.62 19.01 6.58
CA SER A 233 -9.69 18.95 7.58
C SER A 233 -11.02 18.51 7.01
N LEU A 234 -11.39 18.96 5.81
CA LEU A 234 -12.63 18.53 5.16
C LEU A 234 -12.58 17.05 4.77
N VAL A 235 -11.46 16.60 4.23
CA VAL A 235 -11.28 15.18 3.86
C VAL A 235 -11.34 14.30 5.10
N LEU A 236 -10.68 14.70 6.18
CA LEU A 236 -10.71 13.99 7.45
C LEU A 236 -12.12 13.96 8.05
N SER A 237 -12.85 15.08 8.00
CA SER A 237 -14.24 15.15 8.45
C SER A 237 -15.13 14.16 7.67
N LEU A 238 -15.00 14.10 6.35
CA LEU A 238 -15.75 13.16 5.52
C LEU A 238 -15.45 11.69 5.85
N LEU A 239 -14.22 11.43 6.30
CA LEU A 239 -13.81 10.10 6.74
C LEU A 239 -14.22 9.81 8.21
N GLY A 240 -14.82 10.81 8.92
CA GLY A 240 -15.27 10.66 10.29
C GLY A 240 -14.15 10.72 11.34
N TYR A 241 -13.09 11.48 11.06
CA TYR A 241 -11.92 11.65 11.94
C TYR A 241 -11.82 13.06 12.58
N CYS A 242 -12.80 13.91 12.37
CA CYS A 242 -12.94 15.24 13.01
C CYS A 242 -14.28 15.34 13.71
#